data_2cd65968639fe1811b086193bd8fb687
#
_entry.id   2cd65968639fe1811b086193bd8fb687
#
_cell.length_a   1.000
_cell.length_b   1.000
_cell.length_c   1.000
_cell.angle_alpha   90.00
_cell.angle_beta   90.00
_cell.angle_gamma   90.00
#
_symmetry.space_group_name_H-M   'P 1'
#
loop_
_entity.id
_entity.type
_entity.pdbx_description
1 polymer ?
#
loop_
_entity_poly.entity_id
_entity_poly.type
_entity_poly.pdbx_seq_one_letter_code
_entity_poly.pdbx_strand_id
1 'polypeptide(L)'
;EVLGMRVLRCDPPRARQEGAAGFVDYPTALGADIVSFHVPLTREGPEATFHLLGEREIAALPKGQFLINASRGEVWDNQALLARQQSDQPLRLVMDVWEGEPEPLAALVPHTELATPHIAGYSLEGKARGTWMLYQALCQQLGRMPRQDLQSLLPAPEVRELTPGQPADQGLIKQLVHLIYDVRRDDARFRNRIGLPGSFDGQRKDYPERRELSSLQVSGPFACDRLARLGFAISQK
;
A
#
# COMPACT_ATOMS: atom_id res chain seq x y z
N GLU A 1 8.24 -11.70 2.70
CA GLU A 1 8.81 -13.06 2.50
C GLU A 1 9.15 -13.32 1.03
N VAL A 2 8.24 -13.11 0.08
CA VAL A 2 8.48 -13.36 -1.36
C VAL A 2 9.65 -12.52 -1.91
N LEU A 3 9.85 -11.31 -1.39
CA LEU A 3 10.97 -10.43 -1.73
C LEU A 3 12.24 -10.70 -0.92
N GLY A 4 12.27 -11.76 -0.10
CA GLY A 4 13.44 -12.14 0.71
C GLY A 4 13.51 -11.43 2.07
N MET A 5 12.48 -10.68 2.47
CA MET A 5 12.43 -10.02 3.77
C MET A 5 11.87 -10.96 4.85
N ARG A 6 12.39 -10.84 6.07
CA ARG A 6 11.76 -11.41 7.26
C ARG A 6 10.63 -10.49 7.70
N VAL A 7 9.43 -11.04 7.87
CA VAL A 7 8.24 -10.28 8.25
C VAL A 7 7.97 -10.45 9.75
N LEU A 8 7.90 -9.33 10.47
CA LEU A 8 7.41 -9.25 11.84
C LEU A 8 5.96 -8.74 11.81
N ARG A 9 5.06 -9.41 12.52
CA ARG A 9 3.64 -9.03 12.58
C ARG A 9 3.33 -8.51 13.97
N CYS A 10 2.81 -7.28 14.07
CA CYS A 10 2.29 -6.69 15.30
C CYS A 10 0.81 -6.36 15.09
N ASP A 11 -0.06 -7.11 15.72
CA ASP A 11 -1.52 -6.93 15.67
C ASP A 11 -2.11 -7.50 16.98
N PRO A 12 -2.17 -6.69 18.04
CA PRO A 12 -2.64 -7.16 19.34
C PRO A 12 -4.07 -7.74 19.34
N PRO A 13 -5.07 -7.15 18.64
CA PRO A 13 -6.38 -7.76 18.49
C PRO A 13 -6.34 -9.16 17.89
N ARG A 14 -5.61 -9.34 16.81
CA ARG A 14 -5.49 -10.65 16.15
C ARG A 14 -4.69 -11.64 16.98
N ALA A 15 -3.63 -11.20 17.65
CA ALA A 15 -2.84 -12.06 18.54
C ALA A 15 -3.70 -12.66 19.67
N ARG A 16 -4.70 -11.90 20.17
CA ARG A 16 -5.67 -12.43 21.17
C ARG A 16 -6.65 -13.44 20.58
N GLN A 17 -7.05 -13.27 19.32
CA GLN A 17 -8.01 -14.15 18.64
C GLN A 17 -7.35 -15.41 18.07
N GLU A 18 -6.17 -15.27 17.47
CA GLU A 18 -5.48 -16.34 16.73
C GLU A 18 -4.39 -17.04 17.56
N GLY A 19 -4.07 -16.51 18.75
CA GLY A 19 -2.92 -16.91 19.57
C GLY A 19 -1.69 -16.04 19.29
N ALA A 20 -0.88 -15.82 20.33
CA ALA A 20 0.28 -14.92 20.27
C ALA A 20 1.44 -15.44 19.38
N ALA A 21 1.42 -16.72 19.02
CA ALA A 21 2.47 -17.32 18.19
C ALA A 21 2.57 -16.62 16.81
N GLY A 22 3.75 -16.12 16.46
CA GLY A 22 4.00 -15.42 15.20
C GLY A 22 3.65 -13.93 15.21
N PHE A 23 3.27 -13.36 16.35
CA PHE A 23 3.16 -11.92 16.56
C PHE A 23 4.27 -11.43 17.49
N VAL A 24 4.67 -10.18 17.31
CA VAL A 24 5.61 -9.47 18.18
C VAL A 24 4.92 -8.26 18.79
N ASP A 25 5.50 -7.70 19.86
CA ASP A 25 5.03 -6.45 20.45
C ASP A 25 5.38 -5.23 19.57
N TYR A 26 4.78 -4.10 19.88
CA TYR A 26 4.93 -2.87 19.09
C TYR A 26 6.37 -2.33 19.11
N PRO A 27 7.10 -2.27 20.24
CA PRO A 27 8.50 -1.88 20.24
C PRO A 27 9.39 -2.76 19.36
N THR A 28 9.18 -4.08 19.38
CA THR A 28 9.91 -5.02 18.53
C THR A 28 9.61 -4.77 17.05
N ALA A 29 8.34 -4.51 16.69
CA ALA A 29 7.96 -4.18 15.32
C ALA A 29 8.57 -2.86 14.85
N LEU A 30 8.63 -1.83 15.70
CA LEU A 30 9.30 -0.55 15.42
C LEU A 30 10.80 -0.68 15.21
N GLY A 31 11.43 -1.73 15.73
CA GLY A 31 12.85 -2.03 15.53
C GLY A 31 13.20 -2.65 14.16
N ALA A 32 12.22 -2.86 13.27
CA ALA A 32 12.48 -3.40 11.94
C ALA A 32 13.09 -2.34 11.01
N ASP A 33 13.84 -2.77 9.98
CA ASP A 33 14.45 -1.87 8.98
C ASP A 33 13.40 -1.08 8.20
N ILE A 34 12.24 -1.71 7.94
CA ILE A 34 11.08 -1.13 7.26
C ILE A 34 9.84 -1.38 8.12
N VAL A 35 9.13 -0.33 8.49
CA VAL A 35 7.87 -0.45 9.24
C VAL A 35 6.71 0.05 8.39
N SER A 36 5.69 -0.78 8.20
CA SER A 36 4.49 -0.44 7.43
C SER A 36 3.24 -0.52 8.29
N PHE A 37 2.45 0.54 8.30
CA PHE A 37 1.24 0.66 9.11
C PHE A 37 -0.01 0.33 8.28
N HIS A 38 -0.85 -0.56 8.82
CA HIS A 38 -2.08 -1.06 8.19
C HIS A 38 -3.24 -1.14 9.18
N VAL A 39 -3.31 -0.22 10.12
CA VAL A 39 -4.30 -0.19 11.19
C VAL A 39 -5.50 0.68 10.83
N PRO A 40 -6.71 0.40 11.35
CA PRO A 40 -7.81 1.36 11.31
C PRO A 40 -7.50 2.55 12.22
N LEU A 41 -8.18 3.67 12.00
CA LEU A 41 -8.12 4.80 12.95
C LEU A 41 -9.12 4.56 14.08
N THR A 42 -8.60 4.45 15.30
CA THR A 42 -9.39 4.40 16.53
C THR A 42 -8.85 5.43 17.53
N ARG A 43 -9.75 6.14 18.21
CA ARG A 43 -9.36 7.21 19.13
C ARG A 43 -9.46 6.81 20.60
N GLU A 44 -10.15 5.70 20.88
CA GLU A 44 -10.44 5.25 22.23
C GLU A 44 -10.11 3.76 22.41
N GLY A 45 -10.02 3.35 23.67
CA GLY A 45 -9.70 1.98 24.04
C GLY A 45 -8.22 1.69 24.20
N PRO A 46 -7.86 0.49 24.68
CA PRO A 46 -6.49 0.13 25.01
C PRO A 46 -5.57 0.03 23.78
N GLU A 47 -6.15 -0.01 22.59
CA GLU A 47 -5.45 -0.14 21.31
C GLU A 47 -5.83 1.01 20.38
N ALA A 48 -6.02 2.21 20.95
CA ALA A 48 -6.19 3.42 20.15
C ALA A 48 -5.01 3.60 19.20
N THR A 49 -5.31 3.97 17.95
CA THR A 49 -4.31 4.12 16.90
C THR A 49 -4.10 5.57 16.47
N PHE A 50 -4.87 6.50 17.04
CA PHE A 50 -4.61 7.93 16.86
C PHE A 50 -3.24 8.27 17.45
N HIS A 51 -2.37 8.85 16.61
CA HIS A 51 -0.96 9.13 16.94
C HIS A 51 -0.24 7.91 17.54
N LEU A 52 -0.54 6.70 17.02
CA LEU A 52 0.15 5.47 17.41
C LEU A 52 1.67 5.61 17.19
N LEU A 53 2.08 6.29 16.12
CA LEU A 53 3.43 6.79 15.92
C LEU A 53 3.43 8.28 16.29
N GLY A 54 3.54 8.55 17.59
CA GLY A 54 3.56 9.88 18.17
C GLY A 54 4.98 10.44 18.34
N GLU A 55 5.08 11.63 18.93
CA GLU A 55 6.34 12.33 19.15
C GLU A 55 7.41 11.48 19.84
N ARG A 56 7.01 10.73 20.87
CA ARG A 56 7.92 9.86 21.64
C ARG A 56 8.51 8.74 20.81
N GLU A 57 7.66 8.04 20.08
CA GLU A 57 8.06 6.96 19.17
C GLU A 57 8.95 7.49 18.06
N ILE A 58 8.54 8.58 17.39
CA ILE A 58 9.29 9.25 16.33
C ILE A 58 10.70 9.67 16.81
N ALA A 59 10.80 10.23 18.01
CA ALA A 59 12.08 10.65 18.59
C ALA A 59 13.03 9.46 18.84
N ALA A 60 12.49 8.29 19.16
CA ALA A 60 13.24 7.07 19.46
C ALA A 60 13.73 6.31 18.22
N LEU A 61 13.16 6.58 17.04
CA LEU A 61 13.52 5.85 15.81
C LEU A 61 14.94 6.18 15.34
N PRO A 62 15.69 5.20 14.82
CA PRO A 62 17.02 5.44 14.28
C PRO A 62 16.95 6.30 13.02
N LYS A 63 17.99 7.12 12.79
CA LYS A 63 18.15 7.89 11.56
C LYS A 63 18.06 7.02 10.33
N GLY A 64 17.29 7.47 9.35
CA GLY A 64 17.17 6.80 8.05
C GLY A 64 16.29 5.55 8.06
N GLN A 65 15.60 5.25 9.17
CA GLN A 65 14.64 4.14 9.18
C GLN A 65 13.50 4.39 8.20
N PHE A 66 13.06 3.31 7.53
CA PHE A 66 12.06 3.38 6.48
C PHE A 66 10.65 3.15 7.05
N LEU A 67 9.77 4.12 6.85
CA LEU A 67 8.38 4.08 7.32
C LEU A 67 7.40 4.20 6.16
N ILE A 68 6.34 3.40 6.19
CA ILE A 68 5.27 3.40 5.17
C ILE A 68 3.93 3.57 5.85
N ASN A 69 3.15 4.57 5.45
CA ASN A 69 1.76 4.73 5.87
C ASN A 69 0.82 4.79 4.66
N ALA A 70 0.03 3.72 4.50
CA ALA A 70 -1.09 3.64 3.57
C ALA A 70 -2.38 3.23 4.31
N SER A 71 -2.50 3.59 5.60
CA SER A 71 -3.63 3.27 6.46
C SER A 71 -4.55 4.48 6.67
N ARG A 72 -4.25 5.32 7.66
CA ARG A 72 -4.93 6.60 7.95
C ARG A 72 -3.89 7.64 8.38
N GLY A 73 -4.09 8.88 7.99
CA GLY A 73 -3.11 9.96 8.25
C GLY A 73 -2.85 10.18 9.72
N GLU A 74 -3.91 10.27 10.52
CA GLU A 74 -3.85 10.54 11.95
C GLU A 74 -3.28 9.37 12.81
N VAL A 75 -2.88 8.27 12.19
CA VAL A 75 -2.10 7.22 12.86
C VAL A 75 -0.69 7.72 13.17
N TRP A 76 -0.19 8.66 12.38
CA TRP A 76 1.09 9.32 12.57
C TRP A 76 0.92 10.80 12.92
N ASP A 77 1.64 11.28 13.92
CA ASP A 77 1.75 12.72 14.22
C ASP A 77 2.58 13.42 13.14
N ASN A 78 1.89 14.08 12.21
CA ASN A 78 2.54 14.70 11.06
C ASN A 78 3.34 15.96 11.45
N GLN A 79 3.01 16.63 12.55
CA GLN A 79 3.79 17.76 13.07
C GLN A 79 5.11 17.27 13.68
N ALA A 80 5.05 16.23 14.49
CA ALA A 80 6.25 15.62 15.06
C ALA A 80 7.16 15.03 13.96
N LEU A 81 6.59 14.44 12.91
CA LEU A 81 7.35 14.00 11.74
C LEU A 81 8.04 15.16 11.03
N LEU A 82 7.35 16.28 10.81
CA LEU A 82 7.96 17.45 10.18
C LEU A 82 9.15 17.95 11.00
N ALA A 83 8.99 18.09 12.33
CA ALA A 83 10.08 18.48 13.21
C ALA A 83 11.27 17.49 13.14
N ARG A 84 10.98 16.20 13.10
CA ARG A 84 11.99 15.14 12.93
C ARG A 84 12.74 15.24 11.61
N GLN A 85 12.03 15.49 10.52
CA GLN A 85 12.61 15.62 9.19
C GLN A 85 13.50 16.87 9.03
N GLN A 86 13.23 17.92 9.80
CA GLN A 86 14.02 19.15 9.83
C GLN A 86 15.25 19.05 10.76
N SER A 87 15.39 17.96 11.50
CA SER A 87 16.56 17.70 12.38
C SER A 87 17.72 17.07 11.61
N ASP A 88 18.83 16.80 12.29
CA ASP A 88 19.97 16.04 11.77
C ASP A 88 19.74 14.52 11.73
N GLN A 89 18.55 14.04 12.14
CA GLN A 89 18.16 12.63 12.26
C GLN A 89 16.93 12.28 11.39
N PRO A 90 16.85 12.66 10.09
CA PRO A 90 15.66 12.43 9.29
C PRO A 90 15.38 10.94 9.09
N LEU A 91 14.10 10.63 8.89
CA LEU A 91 13.57 9.30 8.54
C LEU A 91 13.34 9.23 7.02
N ARG A 92 13.09 8.03 6.51
CA ARG A 92 12.69 7.80 5.11
C ARG A 92 11.19 7.50 5.09
N LEU A 93 10.39 8.43 4.60
CA LEU A 93 8.93 8.37 4.67
C LEU A 93 8.31 8.05 3.32
N VAL A 94 7.39 7.08 3.29
CA VAL A 94 6.47 6.81 2.18
C VAL A 94 5.05 7.02 2.71
N MET A 95 4.34 7.99 2.17
CA MET A 95 3.04 8.39 2.69
C MET A 95 1.99 8.46 1.57
N ASP A 96 0.92 7.69 1.74
CA ASP A 96 -0.28 7.78 0.90
C ASP A 96 -1.41 8.53 1.62
N VAL A 97 -1.36 8.57 2.95
CA VAL A 97 -2.37 9.18 3.82
C VAL A 97 -1.75 10.25 4.70
N TRP A 98 -2.55 11.28 5.05
CA TRP A 98 -2.07 12.50 5.67
C TRP A 98 -3.01 12.94 6.79
N GLU A 99 -2.46 13.41 7.89
CA GLU A 99 -3.26 14.08 8.88
C GLU A 99 -3.80 15.40 8.31
N GLY A 100 -5.10 15.70 8.58
CA GLY A 100 -5.76 16.90 8.10
C GLY A 100 -6.30 16.83 6.65
N GLU A 101 -6.38 15.64 6.04
CA GLU A 101 -7.04 15.49 4.73
C GLU A 101 -8.44 16.14 4.73
N PRO A 102 -8.83 16.87 3.67
CA PRO A 102 -8.17 17.00 2.36
C PRO A 102 -7.10 18.12 2.26
N GLU A 103 -6.72 18.74 3.36
CA GLU A 103 -5.71 19.79 3.44
C GLU A 103 -4.50 19.31 4.26
N PRO A 104 -3.69 18.41 3.72
CA PRO A 104 -2.56 17.83 4.43
C PRO A 104 -1.49 18.89 4.70
N LEU A 105 -0.63 18.62 5.70
CA LEU A 105 0.53 19.45 6.02
C LEU A 105 1.51 19.50 4.83
N ALA A 106 1.31 20.46 3.92
CA ALA A 106 2.08 20.56 2.68
C ALA A 106 3.60 20.66 2.91
N ALA A 107 4.02 21.25 4.04
CA ALA A 107 5.43 21.37 4.41
C ALA A 107 6.13 20.01 4.65
N LEU A 108 5.38 18.94 4.95
CA LEU A 108 5.94 17.60 5.14
C LEU A 108 6.24 16.90 3.81
N VAL A 109 5.48 17.19 2.75
CA VAL A 109 5.58 16.50 1.45
C VAL A 109 6.99 16.54 0.84
N PRO A 110 7.73 17.67 0.83
CA PRO A 110 9.11 17.70 0.32
C PRO A 110 10.09 16.79 1.06
N HIS A 111 9.77 16.41 2.30
CA HIS A 111 10.60 15.57 3.16
C HIS A 111 10.26 14.08 3.10
N THR A 112 9.43 13.65 2.15
CA THR A 112 9.09 12.26 1.94
C THR A 112 9.82 11.67 0.73
N GLU A 113 10.10 10.37 0.75
CA GLU A 113 10.63 9.62 -0.41
C GLU A 113 9.57 9.46 -1.50
N LEU A 114 8.33 9.14 -1.09
CA LEU A 114 7.16 9.05 -1.95
C LEU A 114 5.93 9.63 -1.22
N ALA A 115 5.15 10.41 -1.95
CA ALA A 115 3.94 11.06 -1.48
C ALA A 115 2.80 10.84 -2.49
N THR A 116 1.65 10.35 -2.03
CA THR A 116 0.48 10.14 -2.89
C THR A 116 -0.80 10.63 -2.19
N PRO A 117 -1.86 11.01 -2.92
CA PRO A 117 -3.05 11.62 -2.35
C PRO A 117 -4.11 10.59 -1.94
N HIS A 118 -3.80 9.66 -1.05
CA HIS A 118 -4.72 8.63 -0.53
C HIS A 118 -5.34 7.77 -1.64
N ILE A 119 -4.49 7.16 -2.44
CA ILE A 119 -4.87 6.38 -3.63
C ILE A 119 -4.41 4.92 -3.59
N ALA A 120 -3.88 4.43 -2.47
CA ALA A 120 -3.39 3.05 -2.38
C ALA A 120 -4.41 2.00 -2.84
N GLY A 121 -5.70 2.21 -2.53
CA GLY A 121 -6.80 1.35 -2.95
C GLY A 121 -7.43 1.67 -4.32
N TYR A 122 -6.86 2.54 -5.14
CA TYR A 122 -7.50 3.08 -6.34
C TYR A 122 -7.27 2.26 -7.63
N SER A 123 -6.84 1.00 -7.52
CA SER A 123 -6.80 0.12 -8.69
C SER A 123 -8.21 -0.21 -9.22
N LEU A 124 -8.32 -0.44 -10.53
CA LEU A 124 -9.57 -0.83 -11.16
C LEU A 124 -10.08 -2.17 -10.61
N GLU A 125 -9.17 -3.14 -10.50
CA GLU A 125 -9.44 -4.46 -9.92
C GLU A 125 -9.89 -4.36 -8.46
N GLY A 126 -9.26 -3.50 -7.65
CA GLY A 126 -9.62 -3.30 -6.24
C GLY A 126 -11.02 -2.73 -6.07
N LYS A 127 -11.36 -1.70 -6.86
CA LYS A 127 -12.70 -1.09 -6.87
C LYS A 127 -13.77 -2.08 -7.34
N ALA A 128 -13.52 -2.79 -8.44
CA ALA A 128 -14.47 -3.75 -9.00
C ALA A 128 -14.65 -4.97 -8.07
N ARG A 129 -13.57 -5.43 -7.43
CA ARG A 129 -13.60 -6.58 -6.50
C ARG A 129 -14.53 -6.35 -5.32
N GLY A 130 -14.57 -5.14 -4.76
CA GLY A 130 -15.49 -4.80 -3.67
C GLY A 130 -16.95 -5.04 -4.07
N THR A 131 -17.37 -4.53 -5.22
CA THR A 131 -18.72 -4.75 -5.76
C THR A 131 -18.97 -6.23 -6.09
N TRP A 132 -17.99 -6.90 -6.68
CA TRP A 132 -18.10 -8.31 -7.03
C TRP A 132 -18.23 -9.24 -5.81
N MET A 133 -17.54 -8.94 -4.72
CA MET A 133 -17.70 -9.67 -3.46
C MET A 133 -19.12 -9.55 -2.89
N LEU A 134 -19.74 -8.37 -2.97
CA LEU A 134 -21.16 -8.17 -2.59
C LEU A 134 -22.10 -8.98 -3.48
N TYR A 135 -21.84 -8.99 -4.80
CA TYR A 135 -22.59 -9.82 -5.74
C TYR A 135 -22.49 -11.32 -5.41
N GLN A 136 -21.29 -11.81 -5.10
CA GLN A 136 -21.09 -13.21 -4.69
C GLN A 136 -21.85 -13.53 -3.40
N ALA A 137 -21.74 -12.67 -2.37
CA ALA A 137 -22.45 -12.85 -1.10
C ALA A 137 -23.97 -12.87 -1.29
N LEU A 138 -24.50 -11.99 -2.14
CA LEU A 138 -25.93 -11.99 -2.50
C LEU A 138 -26.33 -13.27 -3.22
N CYS A 139 -25.55 -13.73 -4.19
CA CYS A 139 -25.81 -15.01 -4.88
C CYS A 139 -25.85 -16.17 -3.88
N GLN A 140 -24.90 -16.24 -2.97
CA GLN A 140 -24.85 -17.26 -1.92
C GLN A 140 -26.11 -17.21 -1.04
N GLN A 141 -26.50 -16.02 -0.58
CA GLN A 141 -27.72 -15.85 0.24
C GLN A 141 -29.00 -16.29 -0.49
N LEU A 142 -29.06 -16.08 -1.81
CA LEU A 142 -30.19 -16.48 -2.65
C LEU A 142 -30.13 -17.92 -3.14
N GLY A 143 -29.12 -18.72 -2.75
CA GLY A 143 -28.89 -20.09 -3.24
C GLY A 143 -28.63 -20.14 -4.75
N ARG A 144 -28.03 -19.10 -5.35
CA ARG A 144 -27.71 -19.02 -6.77
C ARG A 144 -26.21 -19.03 -7.01
N MET A 145 -25.78 -19.62 -8.12
CA MET A 145 -24.40 -19.52 -8.57
C MET A 145 -24.14 -18.17 -9.24
N PRO A 146 -23.00 -17.50 -8.95
CA PRO A 146 -22.57 -16.33 -9.71
C PRO A 146 -22.46 -16.65 -11.21
N ARG A 147 -23.02 -15.79 -12.07
CA ARG A 147 -22.99 -15.95 -13.52
C ARG A 147 -21.89 -15.12 -14.19
N GLN A 148 -21.33 -14.16 -13.46
CA GLN A 148 -20.30 -13.25 -13.95
C GLN A 148 -18.99 -13.59 -13.25
N ASP A 149 -17.89 -13.48 -13.96
CA ASP A 149 -16.53 -13.53 -13.46
C ASP A 149 -15.93 -12.12 -13.46
N LEU A 150 -15.20 -11.77 -12.41
CA LEU A 150 -14.61 -10.44 -12.26
C LEU A 150 -13.75 -10.04 -13.46
N GLN A 151 -12.94 -10.97 -13.96
CA GLN A 151 -12.02 -10.69 -15.09
C GLN A 151 -12.78 -10.36 -16.38
N SER A 152 -13.95 -11.01 -16.60
CA SER A 152 -14.78 -10.75 -17.78
C SER A 152 -15.44 -9.37 -17.78
N LEU A 153 -15.51 -8.72 -16.60
CA LEU A 153 -16.12 -7.39 -16.43
C LEU A 153 -15.09 -6.25 -16.54
N LEU A 154 -13.81 -6.57 -16.54
CA LEU A 154 -12.75 -5.57 -16.60
C LEU A 154 -12.30 -5.32 -18.04
N PRO A 155 -11.94 -4.08 -18.41
CA PRO A 155 -11.36 -3.82 -19.71
C PRO A 155 -10.02 -4.56 -19.86
N ALA A 156 -9.66 -4.85 -21.09
CA ALA A 156 -8.38 -5.46 -21.38
C ALA A 156 -7.23 -4.53 -20.97
N PRO A 157 -6.16 -5.03 -20.33
CA PRO A 157 -4.99 -4.21 -20.05
C PRO A 157 -4.23 -3.87 -21.34
N GLU A 158 -3.44 -2.79 -21.30
CA GLU A 158 -2.60 -2.38 -22.44
C GLU A 158 -1.58 -3.47 -22.81
N VAL A 159 -0.97 -4.11 -21.79
CA VAL A 159 -0.09 -5.26 -21.95
C VAL A 159 -0.76 -6.48 -21.31
N ARG A 160 -1.18 -7.42 -22.14
CA ARG A 160 -1.90 -8.61 -21.67
C ARG A 160 -0.99 -9.74 -21.21
N GLU A 161 0.09 -9.94 -21.95
CA GLU A 161 1.00 -11.06 -21.73
C GLU A 161 2.44 -10.64 -21.99
N LEU A 162 3.35 -11.21 -21.22
CA LEU A 162 4.80 -11.03 -21.37
C LEU A 162 5.52 -12.35 -21.07
N THR A 163 6.49 -12.68 -21.92
CA THR A 163 7.38 -13.84 -21.72
C THR A 163 8.77 -13.32 -21.37
N PRO A 164 9.22 -13.46 -20.10
CA PRO A 164 10.57 -13.06 -19.71
C PRO A 164 11.63 -13.91 -20.43
N GLY A 165 12.72 -13.25 -20.84
CA GLY A 165 13.90 -13.91 -21.42
C GLY A 165 14.90 -14.44 -20.39
N GLN A 166 14.63 -14.25 -19.07
CA GLN A 166 15.53 -14.62 -17.98
C GLN A 166 14.75 -14.91 -16.69
N PRO A 167 15.38 -15.61 -15.70
CA PRO A 167 14.75 -15.87 -14.39
C PRO A 167 14.34 -14.59 -13.65
N ALA A 168 13.30 -14.70 -12.81
CA ALA A 168 12.76 -13.59 -12.04
C ALA A 168 13.68 -13.18 -10.86
N ASP A 169 14.72 -12.44 -11.18
CA ASP A 169 15.54 -11.73 -10.18
C ASP A 169 14.86 -10.43 -9.70
N GLN A 170 15.49 -9.68 -8.80
CA GLN A 170 14.96 -8.41 -8.29
C GLN A 170 14.82 -7.36 -9.39
N GLY A 171 15.73 -7.36 -10.38
CA GLY A 171 15.72 -6.42 -11.50
C GLY A 171 14.50 -6.65 -12.40
N LEU A 172 14.24 -7.89 -12.79
CA LEU A 172 13.07 -8.25 -13.58
C LEU A 172 11.77 -7.99 -12.82
N ILE A 173 11.69 -8.37 -11.53
CA ILE A 173 10.51 -8.07 -10.71
C ILE A 173 10.21 -6.57 -10.70
N LYS A 174 11.23 -5.72 -10.47
CA LYS A 174 11.07 -4.27 -10.51
C LYS A 174 10.54 -3.79 -11.86
N GLN A 175 11.07 -4.29 -12.98
CA GLN A 175 10.63 -3.93 -14.32
C GLN A 175 9.16 -4.32 -14.55
N LEU A 176 8.76 -5.54 -14.17
CA LEU A 176 7.37 -6.01 -14.31
C LEU A 176 6.40 -5.18 -13.45
N VAL A 177 6.77 -4.85 -12.21
CA VAL A 177 5.97 -3.96 -11.36
C VAL A 177 5.81 -2.59 -12.00
N HIS A 178 6.90 -1.97 -12.45
CA HIS A 178 6.85 -0.64 -13.08
C HIS A 178 6.13 -0.63 -14.43
N LEU A 179 6.10 -1.75 -15.16
CA LEU A 179 5.33 -1.88 -16.39
C LEU A 179 3.83 -1.69 -16.12
N ILE A 180 3.34 -2.25 -15.01
CA ILE A 180 1.92 -2.16 -14.63
C ILE A 180 1.64 -0.86 -13.87
N TYR A 181 2.48 -0.53 -12.90
CA TYR A 181 2.30 0.65 -12.07
C TYR A 181 3.62 1.22 -11.55
N ASP A 182 3.90 2.44 -11.92
CA ASP A 182 5.02 3.21 -11.41
C ASP A 182 4.51 4.35 -10.51
N VAL A 183 4.56 4.15 -9.20
CA VAL A 183 4.10 5.10 -8.17
C VAL A 183 4.77 6.48 -8.26
N ARG A 184 5.96 6.58 -8.87
CA ARG A 184 6.68 7.85 -9.04
C ARG A 184 5.92 8.84 -9.93
N ARG A 185 5.04 8.34 -10.82
CA ARG A 185 4.14 9.20 -11.63
C ARG A 185 3.11 9.90 -10.75
N ASP A 186 2.55 9.19 -9.78
CA ASP A 186 1.57 9.75 -8.84
C ASP A 186 2.24 10.67 -7.82
N ASP A 187 3.41 10.31 -7.33
CA ASP A 187 4.24 11.17 -6.49
C ASP A 187 4.55 12.50 -7.16
N ALA A 188 5.05 12.48 -8.39
CA ALA A 188 5.33 13.69 -9.15
C ALA A 188 4.06 14.54 -9.38
N ARG A 189 2.94 13.90 -9.71
CA ARG A 189 1.65 14.58 -9.90
C ARG A 189 1.16 15.22 -8.61
N PHE A 190 1.31 14.53 -7.48
CA PHE A 190 0.90 15.04 -6.17
C PHE A 190 1.76 16.24 -5.75
N ARG A 191 3.09 16.12 -5.83
CA ARG A 191 4.02 17.21 -5.47
C ARG A 191 3.80 18.47 -6.29
N ASN A 192 3.48 18.34 -7.58
CA ASN A 192 3.23 19.48 -8.47
C ASN A 192 1.92 20.22 -8.16
N ARG A 193 1.01 19.63 -7.38
CA ARG A 193 -0.32 20.18 -7.12
C ARG A 193 -0.63 20.42 -5.65
N ILE A 194 0.22 19.93 -4.74
CA ILE A 194 0.02 20.15 -3.31
C ILE A 194 0.01 21.65 -3.00
N GLY A 195 -0.88 22.08 -2.10
CA GLY A 195 -1.06 23.49 -1.74
C GLY A 195 -2.00 24.27 -2.68
N LEU A 196 -2.44 23.71 -3.81
CA LEU A 196 -3.50 24.30 -4.61
C LEU A 196 -4.86 23.95 -4.00
N PRO A 197 -5.77 24.92 -3.80
CA PRO A 197 -7.09 24.66 -3.19
C PRO A 197 -7.85 23.55 -3.92
N GLY A 198 -8.39 22.59 -3.16
CA GLY A 198 -9.16 21.46 -3.68
C GLY A 198 -8.36 20.44 -4.50
N SER A 199 -7.05 20.59 -4.61
CA SER A 199 -6.22 19.72 -5.46
C SER A 199 -6.14 18.28 -4.94
N PHE A 200 -6.19 18.08 -3.62
CA PHE A 200 -6.14 16.75 -3.02
C PHE A 200 -7.33 15.89 -3.49
N ASP A 201 -8.55 16.38 -3.26
CA ASP A 201 -9.76 15.68 -3.70
C ASP A 201 -9.89 15.63 -5.23
N GLY A 202 -9.49 16.69 -5.93
CA GLY A 202 -9.47 16.71 -7.40
C GLY A 202 -8.59 15.59 -7.97
N GLN A 203 -7.39 15.37 -7.44
CA GLN A 203 -6.50 14.32 -7.88
C GLN A 203 -7.06 12.91 -7.64
N ARG A 204 -7.82 12.73 -6.57
CA ARG A 204 -8.49 11.45 -6.24
C ARG A 204 -9.74 11.23 -7.11
N LYS A 205 -10.53 12.29 -7.34
CA LYS A 205 -11.73 12.24 -8.18
C LYS A 205 -11.38 11.93 -9.64
N ASP A 206 -10.35 12.59 -10.16
CA ASP A 206 -9.90 12.47 -11.55
C ASP A 206 -8.73 11.50 -11.68
N TYR A 207 -8.64 10.51 -10.76
CA TYR A 207 -7.55 9.55 -10.77
C TYR A 207 -7.60 8.66 -12.00
N PRO A 208 -6.52 8.54 -12.78
CA PRO A 208 -6.49 7.72 -13.98
C PRO A 208 -6.65 6.23 -13.67
N GLU A 209 -7.03 5.46 -14.67
CA GLU A 209 -7.11 4.03 -14.54
C GLU A 209 -5.74 3.45 -14.16
N ARG A 210 -5.72 2.66 -13.08
CA ARG A 210 -4.56 1.91 -12.62
C ARG A 210 -4.92 0.44 -12.49
N ARG A 211 -4.08 -0.41 -13.07
CA ARG A 211 -4.25 -1.85 -13.02
C ARG A 211 -3.45 -2.47 -11.87
N GLU A 212 -3.84 -3.66 -11.44
CA GLU A 212 -3.07 -4.49 -10.51
C GLU A 212 -2.14 -5.45 -11.26
N LEU A 213 -1.18 -6.05 -10.53
CA LEU A 213 -0.22 -7.00 -11.11
C LEU A 213 -0.92 -8.21 -11.76
N SER A 214 -2.11 -8.58 -11.27
CA SER A 214 -2.95 -9.65 -11.81
C SER A 214 -3.47 -9.37 -13.23
N SER A 215 -3.39 -8.14 -13.72
CA SER A 215 -3.77 -7.79 -15.09
C SER A 215 -2.75 -8.24 -16.14
N LEU A 216 -1.49 -8.53 -15.72
CA LEU A 216 -0.43 -9.03 -16.61
C LEU A 216 -0.28 -10.55 -16.45
N GLN A 217 -0.44 -11.26 -17.53
CA GLN A 217 -0.08 -12.68 -17.63
C GLN A 217 1.41 -12.83 -17.92
N VAL A 218 2.12 -13.54 -17.05
CA VAL A 218 3.52 -13.91 -17.30
C VAL A 218 3.55 -15.36 -17.75
N SER A 219 4.13 -15.61 -18.93
CA SER A 219 4.18 -16.94 -19.56
C SER A 219 5.61 -17.41 -19.83
N GLY A 220 5.76 -18.67 -20.25
CA GLY A 220 7.03 -19.26 -20.67
C GLY A 220 7.85 -19.86 -19.52
N PRO A 221 9.12 -20.27 -19.82
CA PRO A 221 9.93 -21.09 -18.92
C PRO A 221 10.34 -20.43 -17.61
N PHE A 222 10.27 -19.11 -17.54
CA PHE A 222 10.62 -18.32 -16.35
C PHE A 222 9.38 -17.81 -15.59
N ALA A 223 8.16 -18.17 -16.03
CA ALA A 223 6.94 -17.99 -15.26
C ALA A 223 7.01 -18.93 -14.02
N CYS A 224 7.00 -18.37 -12.83
CA CYS A 224 7.29 -19.13 -11.61
C CYS A 224 6.38 -18.74 -10.45
N ASP A 225 6.33 -19.64 -9.43
CA ASP A 225 5.55 -19.43 -8.21
C ASP A 225 5.87 -18.10 -7.50
N ARG A 226 7.13 -17.64 -7.54
CA ARG A 226 7.50 -16.34 -6.97
C ARG A 226 6.72 -15.19 -7.59
N LEU A 227 6.53 -15.16 -8.91
CA LEU A 227 5.74 -14.14 -9.60
C LEU A 227 4.25 -14.29 -9.30
N ALA A 228 3.74 -15.53 -9.24
CA ALA A 228 2.36 -15.78 -8.82
C ALA A 228 2.09 -15.25 -7.42
N ARG A 229 2.98 -15.49 -6.48
CA ARG A 229 2.87 -15.01 -5.09
C ARG A 229 3.00 -13.49 -4.95
N LEU A 230 3.57 -12.81 -5.94
CA LEU A 230 3.57 -11.34 -6.04
C LEU A 230 2.24 -10.79 -6.59
N GLY A 231 1.41 -11.65 -7.19
CA GLY A 231 0.10 -11.29 -7.71
C GLY A 231 -0.01 -11.27 -9.23
N PHE A 232 1.03 -11.64 -9.98
CA PHE A 232 0.95 -11.80 -11.44
C PHE A 232 0.12 -13.01 -11.83
N ALA A 233 -0.61 -12.93 -12.94
CA ALA A 233 -1.22 -14.08 -13.55
C ALA A 233 -0.13 -14.93 -14.23
N ILE A 234 -0.13 -16.27 -14.01
CA ILE A 234 0.90 -17.16 -14.52
C ILE A 234 0.28 -18.16 -15.49
N SER A 235 0.93 -18.33 -16.65
CA SER A 235 0.65 -19.43 -17.60
C SER A 235 1.94 -20.21 -17.85
N GLN A 236 1.91 -21.49 -17.50
CA GLN A 236 2.95 -22.45 -17.87
C GLN A 236 2.52 -23.06 -19.22
N LYS A 237 2.90 -22.46 -20.32
CA LYS A 237 2.77 -23.04 -21.66
C LYS A 237 4.11 -23.60 -22.10
#